data_100c41ca5557b4b709768df7b29cffe5
#
_entry.id   100c41ca5557b4b709768df7b29cffe5
#
_cell.length_a   1.000
_cell.length_b   1.000
_cell.length_c   1.000
_cell.angle_alpha   90.00
_cell.angle_beta   90.00
_cell.angle_gamma   90.00
#
_symmetry.space_group_name_H-M   'P 1'
#
loop_
_entity.id
_entity.type
_entity.pdbx_description
1 polymer ?
#
loop_
_entity_poly.entity_id
_entity_poly.type
_entity_poly.pdbx_seq_one_letter_code
_entity_poly.pdbx_strand_id
1 'polypeptide(L)'
;MKNVLLIASCALLLFSCKNQAKLQKSETKMSTPLVAKETIYQFKVEDLSGKSFDFASLKGKKIMIVNTASKCGLTPQYKDLEAVYKEYKDKGLVIVGFPANNFASQEPGTNEEIASFCQLNYGVTFPMMDKVSVNGNDMAAIYQFLTQKSKNGLQDSTVEWNFQKYLINEKGELEKVIAPRTLVTDPEVINWIKA
;
A
#
# COMPACT_ATOMS: atom_id res chain seq x y z
N MET A 1 87.15 47.64 -38.24
CA MET A 1 88.21 46.65 -37.98
C MET A 1 87.52 45.44 -37.37
N LYS A 2 87.71 44.33 -38.05
CA LYS A 2 87.79 42.99 -37.51
C LYS A 2 86.54 42.46 -36.75
N ASN A 3 86.02 41.40 -36.97
CA ASN A 3 86.08 40.14 -37.74
C ASN A 3 84.86 39.33 -37.34
N VAL A 4 84.08 38.90 -38.26
CA VAL A 4 83.84 37.48 -38.68
C VAL A 4 84.02 36.44 -37.64
N LEU A 5 82.95 35.73 -37.32
CA LEU A 5 82.92 34.28 -37.48
C LEU A 5 81.46 33.72 -37.44
N LEU A 6 81.13 33.02 -38.53
CA LEU A 6 80.04 32.14 -38.68
C LEU A 6 80.29 30.89 -37.85
N ILE A 7 79.33 30.37 -37.18
CA ILE A 7 79.18 28.93 -36.97
C ILE A 7 77.71 28.52 -37.08
N ALA A 8 77.42 27.76 -38.10
CA ALA A 8 76.16 27.07 -38.28
C ALA A 8 76.12 25.83 -37.35
N SER A 9 75.00 25.59 -36.70
CA SER A 9 74.76 24.28 -36.16
C SER A 9 73.27 23.94 -36.09
N CYS A 10 73.02 22.94 -36.80
CA CYS A 10 71.87 22.03 -36.92
C CYS A 10 70.70 22.19 -36.03
N ALA A 11 69.57 22.30 -36.67
CA ALA A 11 68.24 22.11 -36.15
C ALA A 11 67.99 20.60 -35.76
N LEU A 12 67.53 20.37 -34.58
CA LEU A 12 66.88 19.14 -34.21
C LEU A 12 65.49 19.47 -33.69
N LEU A 13 64.51 19.34 -34.57
CA LEU A 13 63.09 19.41 -34.26
C LEU A 13 62.70 18.15 -33.49
N LEU A 14 62.57 18.28 -32.21
CA LEU A 14 61.89 17.26 -31.41
C LEU A 14 60.39 17.60 -31.34
N PHE A 15 59.62 16.92 -32.17
CA PHE A 15 58.20 16.86 -32.08
C PHE A 15 57.81 16.09 -30.78
N SER A 16 57.53 16.83 -29.72
CA SER A 16 56.93 16.22 -28.53
C SER A 16 55.40 16.20 -28.73
N CYS A 17 54.90 15.06 -29.19
CA CYS A 17 53.47 14.79 -29.17
C CYS A 17 53.04 14.62 -27.70
N LYS A 18 52.48 15.66 -27.09
CA LYS A 18 51.73 15.55 -25.86
C LYS A 18 50.38 14.98 -26.20
N ASN A 19 50.25 13.67 -26.04
CA ASN A 19 48.99 12.96 -26.00
C ASN A 19 48.24 13.39 -24.71
N GLN A 20 47.40 14.41 -24.79
CA GLN A 20 46.45 14.71 -23.74
C GLN A 20 45.32 13.69 -23.82
N ALA A 21 45.48 12.61 -23.06
CA ALA A 21 44.38 11.72 -22.76
C ALA A 21 43.31 12.50 -21.97
N LYS A 22 42.25 12.92 -22.68
CA LYS A 22 41.03 13.44 -22.07
C LYS A 22 40.44 12.31 -21.24
N LEU A 23 40.64 12.34 -19.91
CA LEU A 23 39.84 11.52 -19.00
C LEU A 23 38.39 12.03 -19.14
N GLN A 24 37.63 11.34 -19.97
CA GLN A 24 36.16 11.39 -19.89
C GLN A 24 35.75 10.74 -18.59
N LYS A 25 35.45 11.59 -17.62
CA LYS A 25 34.79 11.19 -16.41
C LYS A 25 33.37 10.70 -16.81
N SER A 26 33.25 9.41 -17.02
CA SER A 26 31.95 8.78 -17.19
C SER A 26 31.21 8.96 -15.87
N GLU A 27 30.34 9.96 -15.82
CA GLU A 27 29.34 10.04 -14.77
C GLU A 27 28.36 8.88 -14.98
N THR A 28 28.67 7.76 -14.33
CA THR A 28 27.71 6.67 -14.17
C THR A 28 26.54 7.25 -13.37
N LYS A 29 25.50 7.66 -14.11
CA LYS A 29 24.22 8.04 -13.54
C LYS A 29 23.72 6.79 -12.81
N MET A 30 23.96 6.76 -11.50
CA MET A 30 23.46 5.72 -10.62
C MET A 30 21.93 5.84 -10.66
N SER A 31 21.30 5.06 -11.53
CA SER A 31 19.85 4.91 -11.54
C SER A 31 19.48 4.32 -10.18
N THR A 32 18.93 5.14 -9.31
CA THR A 32 18.25 4.66 -8.12
C THR A 32 17.29 3.56 -8.58
N PRO A 33 17.37 2.32 -8.04
CA PRO A 33 16.41 1.30 -8.41
C PRO A 33 15.01 1.88 -8.16
N LEU A 34 14.15 1.88 -9.17
CA LEU A 34 12.74 2.13 -8.96
C LEU A 34 12.28 1.03 -7.99
N VAL A 35 12.16 1.37 -6.70
CA VAL A 35 11.50 0.50 -5.74
C VAL A 35 10.08 0.33 -6.28
N ALA A 36 9.75 -0.86 -6.75
CA ALA A 36 8.42 -1.16 -7.23
C ALA A 36 7.44 -0.80 -6.11
N LYS A 37 6.46 0.05 -6.42
CA LYS A 37 5.43 0.47 -5.47
C LYS A 37 4.75 -0.79 -4.93
N GLU A 38 4.70 -0.94 -3.62
CA GLU A 38 3.99 -2.04 -2.99
C GLU A 38 2.50 -1.96 -3.34
N THR A 39 1.87 -3.10 -3.51
CA THR A 39 0.43 -3.21 -3.75
C THR A 39 -0.20 -4.17 -2.75
N ILE A 40 -1.51 -4.10 -2.58
CA ILE A 40 -2.25 -5.01 -1.70
C ILE A 40 -2.08 -6.49 -2.12
N TYR A 41 -1.76 -6.76 -3.37
CA TYR A 41 -1.65 -8.11 -3.94
C TYR A 41 -0.48 -8.94 -3.44
N GLN A 42 0.46 -8.35 -2.69
CA GLN A 42 1.57 -9.08 -2.07
C GLN A 42 1.15 -9.83 -0.80
N PHE A 43 -0.02 -9.49 -0.22
CA PHE A 43 -0.43 -10.06 1.05
C PHE A 43 -1.21 -11.37 0.91
N LYS A 44 -0.85 -12.29 1.80
CA LYS A 44 -1.62 -13.49 2.13
C LYS A 44 -1.89 -13.46 3.61
N VAL A 45 -3.14 -13.67 3.99
CA VAL A 45 -3.62 -13.65 5.36
C VAL A 45 -4.49 -14.87 5.61
N GLU A 46 -4.90 -15.11 6.84
CA GLU A 46 -5.89 -16.14 7.15
C GLU A 46 -7.27 -15.50 7.32
N ASP A 47 -8.31 -16.23 6.96
CA ASP A 47 -9.69 -15.87 7.29
C ASP A 47 -10.07 -16.37 8.69
N LEU A 48 -11.28 -16.02 9.16
CA LEU A 48 -11.78 -16.45 10.48
C LEU A 48 -11.79 -17.96 10.69
N SER A 49 -11.72 -18.76 9.62
CA SER A 49 -11.66 -20.24 9.69
C SER A 49 -10.22 -20.78 9.65
N GLY A 50 -9.20 -19.91 9.57
CA GLY A 50 -7.80 -20.28 9.42
C GLY A 50 -7.41 -20.66 7.98
N LYS A 51 -8.30 -20.45 7.01
CA LYS A 51 -7.99 -20.70 5.60
C LYS A 51 -7.23 -19.52 5.01
N SER A 52 -6.20 -19.84 4.22
CA SER A 52 -5.40 -18.82 3.51
C SER A 52 -6.24 -18.03 2.51
N PHE A 53 -6.19 -16.71 2.62
CA PHE A 53 -6.79 -15.73 1.72
C PHE A 53 -5.68 -14.96 0.99
N ASP A 54 -5.60 -15.10 -0.32
CA ASP A 54 -4.57 -14.49 -1.16
C ASP A 54 -5.15 -13.26 -1.89
N PHE A 55 -4.68 -12.06 -1.53
CA PHE A 55 -5.10 -10.81 -2.19
C PHE A 55 -4.76 -10.78 -3.68
N ALA A 56 -3.79 -11.56 -4.15
CA ALA A 56 -3.48 -11.64 -5.59
C ALA A 56 -4.66 -12.20 -6.40
N SER A 57 -5.57 -12.96 -5.78
CA SER A 57 -6.81 -13.44 -6.42
C SER A 57 -7.82 -12.34 -6.72
N LEU A 58 -7.64 -11.15 -6.14
CA LEU A 58 -8.53 -10.00 -6.29
C LEU A 58 -8.05 -9.00 -7.36
N LYS A 59 -7.02 -9.34 -8.14
CA LYS A 59 -6.52 -8.45 -9.22
C LYS A 59 -7.65 -8.03 -10.16
N GLY A 60 -7.68 -6.73 -10.46
CA GLY A 60 -8.70 -6.14 -11.33
C GLY A 60 -10.02 -5.83 -10.63
N LYS A 61 -10.08 -5.97 -9.31
CA LYS A 61 -11.26 -5.59 -8.49
C LYS A 61 -10.94 -4.38 -7.63
N LYS A 62 -11.96 -3.58 -7.36
CA LYS A 62 -11.93 -2.58 -6.29
C LYS A 62 -12.05 -3.27 -4.94
N ILE A 63 -11.17 -2.91 -4.00
CA ILE A 63 -11.11 -3.56 -2.70
C ILE A 63 -11.33 -2.50 -1.61
N MET A 64 -12.26 -2.77 -0.70
CA MET A 64 -12.44 -1.98 0.51
C MET A 64 -11.97 -2.80 1.70
N ILE A 65 -10.92 -2.35 2.38
CA ILE A 65 -10.49 -2.91 3.67
C ILE A 65 -11.17 -2.13 4.78
N VAL A 66 -11.71 -2.84 5.77
CA VAL A 66 -12.34 -2.22 6.95
C VAL A 66 -11.95 -2.96 8.21
N ASN A 67 -11.48 -2.24 9.24
CA ASN A 67 -11.26 -2.84 10.56
C ASN A 67 -12.57 -2.81 11.36
N THR A 68 -12.91 -3.92 12.00
CA THR A 68 -14.23 -4.14 12.59
C THR A 68 -14.17 -4.51 14.07
N ALA A 69 -15.28 -4.34 14.76
CA ALA A 69 -15.45 -4.79 16.14
C ALA A 69 -16.93 -5.06 16.46
N SER A 70 -17.18 -6.08 17.30
CA SER A 70 -18.52 -6.55 17.66
C SER A 70 -19.20 -5.70 18.74
N LYS A 71 -18.43 -4.99 19.58
CA LYS A 71 -18.94 -4.23 20.75
C LYS A 71 -18.71 -2.71 20.63
N CYS A 72 -18.73 -2.19 19.41
CA CYS A 72 -18.52 -0.78 19.11
C CYS A 72 -19.84 -0.06 18.84
N GLY A 73 -19.95 1.21 19.19
CA GLY A 73 -21.11 2.04 18.79
C GLY A 73 -21.29 2.16 17.28
N LEU A 74 -20.21 1.85 16.48
CA LEU A 74 -20.26 1.84 15.02
C LEU A 74 -20.57 0.45 14.42
N THR A 75 -20.71 -0.59 15.23
CA THR A 75 -21.03 -1.96 14.78
C THR A 75 -22.25 -2.06 13.85
N PRO A 76 -23.32 -1.23 13.99
CA PRO A 76 -24.41 -1.23 13.04
C PRO A 76 -24.03 -0.97 11.58
N GLN A 77 -22.82 -0.42 11.30
CA GLN A 77 -22.32 -0.26 9.93
C GLN A 77 -22.15 -1.58 9.16
N TYR A 78 -22.07 -2.72 9.84
CA TYR A 78 -22.08 -4.03 9.18
C TYR A 78 -23.29 -4.20 8.25
N LYS A 79 -24.47 -3.69 8.65
CA LYS A 79 -25.68 -3.75 7.82
C LYS A 79 -25.50 -3.06 6.47
N ASP A 80 -24.96 -1.86 6.50
CA ASP A 80 -24.76 -1.06 5.27
C ASP A 80 -23.60 -1.63 4.43
N LEU A 81 -22.52 -2.11 5.08
CA LEU A 81 -21.42 -2.79 4.40
C LEU A 81 -21.92 -4.03 3.65
N GLU A 82 -22.74 -4.86 4.29
CA GLU A 82 -23.29 -6.05 3.65
C GLU A 82 -24.27 -5.71 2.52
N ALA A 83 -25.10 -4.69 2.70
CA ALA A 83 -26.00 -4.23 1.64
C ALA A 83 -25.23 -3.76 0.40
N VAL A 84 -24.21 -2.92 0.58
CA VAL A 84 -23.35 -2.44 -0.50
C VAL A 84 -22.55 -3.59 -1.12
N TYR A 85 -22.03 -4.50 -0.31
CA TYR A 85 -21.32 -5.67 -0.84
C TYR A 85 -22.22 -6.50 -1.76
N LYS A 86 -23.43 -6.84 -1.33
CA LYS A 86 -24.41 -7.59 -2.14
C LYS A 86 -24.74 -6.89 -3.44
N GLU A 87 -24.85 -5.58 -3.44
CA GLU A 87 -25.20 -4.79 -4.65
C GLU A 87 -24.04 -4.74 -5.66
N TYR A 88 -22.78 -4.66 -5.18
CA TYR A 88 -21.63 -4.36 -6.04
C TYR A 88 -20.62 -5.51 -6.21
N LYS A 89 -20.73 -6.62 -5.48
CA LYS A 89 -19.76 -7.75 -5.59
C LYS A 89 -19.65 -8.30 -7.01
N ASP A 90 -20.77 -8.43 -7.72
CA ASP A 90 -20.82 -8.92 -9.09
C ASP A 90 -20.43 -7.83 -10.12
N LYS A 91 -20.24 -6.59 -9.65
CA LYS A 91 -19.76 -5.44 -10.40
C LYS A 91 -18.28 -5.12 -10.12
N GLY A 92 -17.58 -6.01 -9.41
CA GLY A 92 -16.13 -5.89 -9.19
C GLY A 92 -15.70 -5.33 -7.83
N LEU A 93 -16.63 -5.07 -6.88
CA LEU A 93 -16.28 -4.69 -5.51
C LEU A 93 -16.03 -5.92 -4.63
N VAL A 94 -14.96 -5.88 -3.84
CA VAL A 94 -14.74 -6.80 -2.71
C VAL A 94 -14.56 -5.99 -1.44
N ILE A 95 -15.34 -6.30 -0.41
CA ILE A 95 -15.12 -5.80 0.96
C ILE A 95 -14.38 -6.89 1.73
N VAL A 96 -13.36 -6.52 2.50
CA VAL A 96 -12.59 -7.42 3.36
C VAL A 96 -12.54 -6.83 4.76
N GLY A 97 -13.15 -7.52 5.72
CA GLY A 97 -13.19 -7.11 7.12
C GLY A 97 -12.03 -7.70 7.92
N PHE A 98 -11.43 -6.90 8.78
CA PHE A 98 -10.40 -7.31 9.73
C PHE A 98 -10.86 -7.00 11.15
N PRO A 99 -11.28 -7.98 11.94
CA PRO A 99 -11.56 -7.79 13.35
C PRO A 99 -10.32 -7.28 14.09
N ALA A 100 -10.50 -6.27 14.96
CA ALA A 100 -9.40 -5.66 15.68
C ALA A 100 -9.80 -5.25 17.11
N ASN A 101 -9.00 -5.65 18.10
CA ASN A 101 -9.27 -5.39 19.52
C ASN A 101 -8.51 -4.17 20.06
N ASN A 102 -7.89 -3.36 19.18
CA ASN A 102 -7.05 -2.24 19.56
C ASN A 102 -7.81 -1.06 20.20
N PHE A 103 -9.11 -0.95 19.95
CA PHE A 103 -9.92 0.18 20.40
C PHE A 103 -10.85 -0.22 21.52
N ALA A 104 -10.54 0.21 22.75
CA ALA A 104 -11.33 -0.03 23.96
C ALA A 104 -11.72 -1.50 24.19
N SER A 105 -10.92 -2.45 23.70
CA SER A 105 -11.16 -3.89 23.79
C SER A 105 -12.57 -4.29 23.27
N GLN A 106 -12.97 -3.68 22.17
CA GLN A 106 -14.32 -3.86 21.61
C GLN A 106 -14.46 -5.09 20.68
N GLU A 107 -13.39 -5.89 20.51
CA GLU A 107 -13.40 -7.17 19.78
C GLU A 107 -12.76 -8.30 20.61
N PRO A 108 -13.32 -8.64 21.80
CA PRO A 108 -12.70 -9.61 22.71
C PRO A 108 -12.88 -11.06 22.28
N GLY A 109 -13.83 -11.36 21.38
CA GLY A 109 -14.20 -12.70 20.96
C GLY A 109 -13.08 -13.47 20.25
N THR A 110 -13.22 -14.80 20.18
CA THR A 110 -12.41 -15.64 19.28
C THR A 110 -12.86 -15.46 17.84
N ASN A 111 -12.12 -16.00 16.87
CA ASN A 111 -12.51 -15.97 15.47
C ASN A 111 -13.86 -16.63 15.21
N GLU A 112 -14.13 -17.75 15.87
CA GLU A 112 -15.41 -18.49 15.77
C GLU A 112 -16.57 -17.67 16.34
N GLU A 113 -16.36 -16.99 17.46
CA GLU A 113 -17.37 -16.11 18.07
C GLU A 113 -17.65 -14.91 17.19
N ILE A 114 -16.61 -14.31 16.57
CA ILE A 114 -16.73 -13.20 15.63
C ILE A 114 -17.49 -13.65 14.37
N ALA A 115 -17.12 -14.80 13.79
CA ALA A 115 -17.81 -15.34 12.62
C ALA A 115 -19.30 -15.55 12.89
N SER A 116 -19.62 -16.18 14.04
CA SER A 116 -21.00 -16.41 14.49
C SER A 116 -21.74 -15.08 14.68
N PHE A 117 -21.11 -14.10 15.34
CA PHE A 117 -21.69 -12.79 15.57
C PHE A 117 -22.04 -12.07 14.25
N CYS A 118 -21.09 -12.02 13.31
CA CYS A 118 -21.27 -11.37 12.01
C CYS A 118 -22.40 -12.04 11.20
N GLN A 119 -22.42 -13.37 11.17
CA GLN A 119 -23.43 -14.13 10.43
C GLN A 119 -24.82 -13.97 11.05
N LEU A 120 -24.96 -14.15 12.36
CA LEU A 120 -26.28 -14.19 13.02
C LEU A 120 -26.91 -12.80 13.14
N ASN A 121 -26.12 -11.74 13.37
CA ASN A 121 -26.66 -10.43 13.63
C ASN A 121 -26.79 -9.56 12.36
N TYR A 122 -25.92 -9.80 11.35
CA TYR A 122 -25.84 -8.93 10.16
C TYR A 122 -25.88 -9.69 8.84
N GLY A 123 -25.83 -11.03 8.87
CA GLY A 123 -25.82 -11.87 7.67
C GLY A 123 -24.62 -11.57 6.77
N VAL A 124 -23.45 -11.23 7.36
CA VAL A 124 -22.24 -10.86 6.64
C VAL A 124 -21.81 -11.99 5.70
N THR A 125 -21.63 -11.65 4.42
CA THR A 125 -21.17 -12.57 3.38
C THR A 125 -19.86 -12.15 2.73
N PHE A 126 -19.38 -10.94 2.99
CA PHE A 126 -18.05 -10.53 2.53
C PHE A 126 -16.95 -11.21 3.37
N PRO A 127 -15.76 -11.41 2.77
CA PRO A 127 -14.61 -12.02 3.45
C PRO A 127 -14.27 -11.34 4.78
N MET A 128 -14.18 -12.14 5.84
CA MET A 128 -13.72 -11.70 7.17
C MET A 128 -12.41 -12.43 7.50
N MET A 129 -11.38 -11.68 7.81
CA MET A 129 -10.04 -12.19 8.11
C MET A 129 -9.86 -12.49 9.59
N ASP A 130 -8.80 -13.22 9.90
CA ASP A 130 -8.33 -13.43 11.27
C ASP A 130 -8.21 -12.10 12.02
N LYS A 131 -8.46 -12.12 13.31
CA LYS A 131 -8.31 -10.95 14.18
C LYS A 131 -6.86 -10.52 14.26
N VAL A 132 -6.59 -9.24 13.94
CA VAL A 132 -5.25 -8.69 13.88
C VAL A 132 -5.10 -7.41 14.70
N SER A 133 -3.85 -7.03 14.99
CA SER A 133 -3.54 -5.68 15.48
C SER A 133 -3.45 -4.70 14.29
N VAL A 134 -4.14 -3.56 14.41
CA VAL A 134 -4.19 -2.53 13.37
C VAL A 134 -3.40 -1.27 13.74
N ASN A 135 -2.80 -1.23 14.94
CA ASN A 135 -1.91 -0.17 15.40
C ASN A 135 -0.90 -0.72 16.42
N GLY A 136 0.06 0.12 16.83
CA GLY A 136 1.08 -0.27 17.81
C GLY A 136 2.23 -1.07 17.19
N ASN A 137 3.07 -1.64 18.06
CA ASN A 137 4.32 -2.31 17.65
C ASN A 137 4.07 -3.67 16.96
N ASP A 138 2.92 -4.25 17.19
CA ASP A 138 2.48 -5.54 16.65
C ASP A 138 1.51 -5.39 15.46
N MET A 139 1.43 -4.17 14.89
CA MET A 139 0.60 -3.87 13.73
C MET A 139 0.87 -4.86 12.58
N ALA A 140 -0.19 -5.50 12.10
CA ALA A 140 -0.13 -6.43 10.98
C ALA A 140 0.46 -5.79 9.72
N ALA A 141 1.25 -6.54 8.94
CA ALA A 141 1.97 -6.04 7.77
C ALA A 141 1.05 -5.35 6.74
N ILE A 142 -0.16 -5.87 6.54
CA ILE A 142 -1.16 -5.26 5.66
C ILE A 142 -1.58 -3.87 6.16
N TYR A 143 -1.70 -3.65 7.48
CA TYR A 143 -2.01 -2.34 8.05
C TYR A 143 -0.81 -1.39 8.02
N GLN A 144 0.43 -1.91 8.10
CA GLN A 144 1.61 -1.08 7.82
C GLN A 144 1.59 -0.55 6.38
N PHE A 145 1.21 -1.38 5.40
CA PHE A 145 1.01 -0.93 4.02
C PHE A 145 -0.08 0.14 3.93
N LEU A 146 -1.23 -0.08 4.54
CA LEU A 146 -2.36 0.85 4.47
C LEU A 146 -2.08 2.20 5.12
N THR A 147 -1.19 2.26 6.12
CA THR A 147 -0.97 3.45 6.94
C THR A 147 0.35 4.18 6.67
N GLN A 148 1.34 3.55 6.01
CA GLN A 148 2.66 4.14 5.80
C GLN A 148 2.86 4.57 4.35
N LYS A 149 3.08 5.88 4.12
CA LYS A 149 3.33 6.44 2.78
C LYS A 149 4.51 5.78 2.06
N SER A 150 5.55 5.41 2.80
CA SER A 150 6.71 4.70 2.24
C SER A 150 6.37 3.37 1.57
N LYS A 151 5.24 2.76 1.96
CA LYS A 151 4.71 1.50 1.41
C LYS A 151 3.58 1.73 0.41
N ASN A 152 2.55 2.51 0.79
CA ASN A 152 1.36 2.71 -0.03
C ASN A 152 1.53 3.77 -1.13
N GLY A 153 2.53 4.64 -1.00
CA GLY A 153 2.82 5.71 -1.96
C GLY A 153 1.83 6.88 -1.95
N LEU A 154 0.79 6.84 -1.11
CA LEU A 154 -0.25 7.87 -1.05
C LEU A 154 0.01 8.83 0.12
N GLN A 155 -0.12 8.35 1.36
CA GLN A 155 -0.03 9.16 2.56
C GLN A 155 0.30 8.33 3.80
N ASP A 156 0.85 8.98 4.83
CA ASP A 156 0.86 8.46 6.18
C ASP A 156 -0.52 8.69 6.82
N SER A 157 -1.00 7.69 7.55
CA SER A 157 -2.25 7.76 8.31
C SER A 157 -2.18 6.90 9.56
N THR A 158 -3.14 7.07 10.45
CA THR A 158 -3.35 6.16 11.59
C THR A 158 -4.73 5.53 11.48
N VAL A 159 -4.90 4.35 12.04
CA VAL A 159 -6.24 3.80 12.24
C VAL A 159 -6.84 4.52 13.46
N GLU A 160 -7.79 5.42 13.21
CA GLU A 160 -8.34 6.30 14.25
C GLU A 160 -9.33 5.59 15.18
N TRP A 161 -10.11 4.66 14.64
CA TRP A 161 -11.13 3.90 15.36
C TRP A 161 -11.58 2.69 14.56
N ASN A 162 -12.46 1.86 15.16
CA ASN A 162 -13.15 0.79 14.44
C ASN A 162 -13.98 1.33 13.28
N PHE A 163 -14.11 0.55 12.22
CA PHE A 163 -14.83 0.88 10.97
C PHE A 163 -14.19 1.98 10.12
N GLN A 164 -12.88 2.21 10.24
CA GLN A 164 -12.13 2.97 9.23
C GLN A 164 -12.00 2.14 7.95
N LYS A 165 -12.14 2.80 6.79
CA LYS A 165 -12.09 2.11 5.51
C LYS A 165 -10.90 2.61 4.70
N TYR A 166 -10.32 1.70 3.90
CA TYR A 166 -9.25 1.96 2.95
C TYR A 166 -9.72 1.49 1.58
N LEU A 167 -9.74 2.40 0.61
CA LEU A 167 -10.23 2.15 -0.74
C LEU A 167 -9.03 1.90 -1.66
N ILE A 168 -9.03 0.75 -2.33
CA ILE A 168 -7.92 0.24 -3.13
C ILE A 168 -8.43 -0.02 -4.54
N ASN A 169 -7.75 0.54 -5.54
CA ASN A 169 -8.11 0.43 -6.94
C ASN A 169 -7.79 -0.94 -7.54
N GLU A 170 -8.17 -1.12 -8.80
CA GLU A 170 -8.00 -2.36 -9.56
C GLU A 170 -6.52 -2.73 -9.82
N LYS A 171 -5.59 -1.79 -9.58
CA LYS A 171 -4.14 -2.03 -9.63
C LYS A 171 -3.56 -2.48 -8.29
N GLY A 172 -4.39 -2.50 -7.23
CA GLY A 172 -3.98 -2.85 -5.88
C GLY A 172 -3.33 -1.70 -5.11
N GLU A 173 -3.53 -0.46 -5.54
CA GLU A 173 -2.97 0.74 -4.95
C GLU A 173 -3.99 1.42 -4.04
N LEU A 174 -3.54 1.90 -2.87
CA LEU A 174 -4.38 2.71 -1.99
C LEU A 174 -4.72 4.04 -2.67
N GLU A 175 -6.01 4.37 -2.73
CA GLU A 175 -6.51 5.63 -3.30
C GLU A 175 -7.12 6.57 -2.27
N LYS A 176 -7.81 6.03 -1.26
CA LYS A 176 -8.45 6.83 -0.23
C LYS A 176 -8.43 6.16 1.14
N VAL A 177 -8.41 7.00 2.16
CA VAL A 177 -8.65 6.62 3.55
C VAL A 177 -9.94 7.31 3.99
N ILE A 178 -10.90 6.54 4.44
CA ILE A 178 -12.24 7.00 4.81
C ILE A 178 -12.41 6.90 6.32
N ALA A 179 -12.80 8.00 6.94
CA ALA A 179 -12.94 8.10 8.39
C ALA A 179 -13.94 7.07 8.96
N PRO A 180 -13.76 6.63 10.23
CA PRO A 180 -14.59 5.59 10.84
C PRO A 180 -16.09 5.87 10.79
N ARG A 181 -16.50 7.13 11.00
CA ARG A 181 -17.91 7.54 11.05
C ARG A 181 -18.55 7.75 9.69
N THR A 182 -17.77 7.91 8.63
CA THR A 182 -18.28 8.01 7.25
C THR A 182 -18.85 6.66 6.85
N LEU A 183 -20.11 6.64 6.47
CA LEU A 183 -20.80 5.42 6.08
C LEU A 183 -20.33 4.94 4.70
N VAL A 184 -20.44 3.65 4.46
CA VAL A 184 -20.17 3.07 3.13
C VAL A 184 -21.15 3.57 2.07
N THR A 185 -22.33 4.04 2.49
CA THR A 185 -23.37 4.64 1.64
C THR A 185 -23.15 6.12 1.35
N ASP A 186 -22.10 6.74 1.91
CA ASP A 186 -21.75 8.13 1.62
C ASP A 186 -21.49 8.31 0.12
N PRO A 187 -21.95 9.43 -0.48
CA PRO A 187 -21.73 9.72 -1.90
C PRO A 187 -20.28 9.61 -2.34
N GLU A 188 -19.32 9.99 -1.50
CA GLU A 188 -17.89 9.86 -1.82
C GLU A 188 -17.50 8.40 -2.05
N VAL A 189 -17.95 7.49 -1.19
CA VAL A 189 -17.64 6.06 -1.26
C VAL A 189 -18.38 5.40 -2.44
N ILE A 190 -19.68 5.69 -2.58
CA ILE A 190 -20.50 5.13 -3.67
C ILE A 190 -19.99 5.60 -5.04
N ASN A 191 -19.62 6.87 -5.19
CA ASN A 191 -19.04 7.38 -6.44
C ASN A 191 -17.71 6.69 -6.77
N TRP A 192 -16.86 6.45 -5.76
CA TRP A 192 -15.64 5.69 -5.96
C TRP A 192 -15.92 4.24 -6.40
N ILE A 193 -16.93 3.58 -5.82
CA ILE A 193 -17.30 2.20 -6.21
C ILE A 193 -17.75 2.17 -7.68
N LYS A 194 -18.48 3.19 -8.13
CA LYS A 194 -19.09 3.26 -9.48
C LYS A 194 -18.13 3.73 -10.57
N ALA A 195 -17.07 4.45 -10.22
CA ALA A 195 -16.08 5.01 -11.16
C ALA A 195 -15.28 3.90 -11.84
#